data_a79f2c43d7b9e4f9ffd9a6e28341a537
#
_entry.id   a79f2c43d7b9e4f9ffd9a6e28341a537
#
_cell.length_a   1.000
_cell.length_b   1.000
_cell.length_c   1.000
_cell.angle_alpha   90.00
_cell.angle_beta   90.00
_cell.angle_gamma   90.00
#
_symmetry.space_group_name_H-M   'P 1'
#
loop_
_entity.id
_entity.type
_entity.pdbx_description
1 polymer ?
#
loop_
_entity_poly.entity_id
_entity_poly.type
_entity_poly.pdbx_seq_one_letter_code
_entity_poly.pdbx_strand_id
1 'polypeptide(L)'
;MPRIRKTLGKKTRKFDDQTFENDFRYPPKPNSYYDVKEKGMCRWCDNVINDDRGIKSTRASWHPDCSEEYLMYYNSRHIRKYIKQRDYAECNECGEYDPRFQIDHIRPLYEQKYKKPNEVDWSYWDEKNLQTLCRPCHKKKTKEDMKKLKIIKDNA
;
A
#
# COMPACT_ATOMS: atom_id res chain seq x y z
N MET A 1 6.12 18.04 3.63
CA MET A 1 5.58 17.54 2.35
C MET A 1 6.20 18.11 1.06
N PRO A 2 7.25 18.93 1.06
CA PRO A 2 7.75 19.55 -0.18
C PRO A 2 8.58 18.65 -1.08
N ARG A 3 9.04 17.49 -0.60
CA ARG A 3 10.05 16.68 -1.33
C ARG A 3 9.48 15.65 -2.31
N ILE A 4 8.19 15.36 -2.27
CA ILE A 4 7.55 14.41 -3.20
C ILE A 4 7.52 14.96 -4.64
N ARG A 5 7.51 16.30 -4.80
CA ARG A 5 7.49 16.93 -6.12
C ARG A 5 8.74 16.71 -6.97
N LYS A 6 9.93 16.59 -6.36
CA LYS A 6 11.19 16.49 -7.13
C LYS A 6 11.50 15.08 -7.65
N THR A 7 10.95 14.07 -7.02
CA THR A 7 11.15 12.67 -7.41
C THR A 7 10.11 12.18 -8.41
N LEU A 8 8.91 12.74 -8.40
CA LEU A 8 7.80 12.35 -9.28
C LEU A 8 7.94 12.91 -10.70
N GLY A 9 8.60 14.07 -10.89
CA GLY A 9 8.74 14.70 -12.21
C GLY A 9 9.72 14.02 -13.17
N LYS A 10 10.50 13.03 -12.73
CA LYS A 10 11.52 12.38 -13.57
C LYS A 10 11.23 10.92 -13.95
N LYS A 11 10.15 10.32 -13.46
CA LYS A 11 9.80 8.93 -13.78
C LYS A 11 8.30 8.79 -14.07
N THR A 12 7.80 9.59 -14.98
CA THR A 12 6.49 9.36 -15.58
C THR A 12 6.61 8.18 -16.54
N ARG A 13 6.65 6.97 -16.01
CA ARG A 13 6.36 5.80 -16.81
C ARG A 13 4.84 5.67 -16.91
N LYS A 14 4.34 5.63 -18.13
CA LYS A 14 2.95 5.32 -18.39
C LYS A 14 2.65 3.95 -17.79
N PHE A 15 1.69 3.86 -16.89
CA PHE A 15 1.29 2.60 -16.25
C PHE A 15 0.63 1.61 -17.21
N ASP A 16 0.22 2.07 -18.38
CA ASP A 16 -0.58 1.30 -19.31
C ASP A 16 0.12 0.04 -19.86
N ASP A 17 1.46 -0.03 -19.79
CA ASP A 17 2.24 -1.12 -20.37
C ASP A 17 3.10 -1.89 -19.37
N GLN A 18 2.98 -1.65 -18.06
CA GLN A 18 3.83 -2.34 -17.09
C GLN A 18 3.09 -3.47 -16.38
N THR A 19 3.52 -4.66 -16.69
CA THR A 19 3.35 -5.80 -15.79
C THR A 19 4.03 -5.51 -14.45
N PHE A 20 3.43 -5.88 -13.36
CA PHE A 20 3.96 -5.81 -11.99
C PHE A 20 5.25 -6.64 -11.78
N GLU A 21 6.10 -6.75 -12.78
CA GLU A 21 7.21 -7.72 -12.75
C GLU A 21 8.22 -7.46 -11.63
N ASN A 22 8.37 -6.20 -11.18
CA ASN A 22 9.49 -5.87 -10.31
C ASN A 22 9.16 -5.27 -8.94
N ASP A 23 7.99 -4.74 -8.71
CA ASP A 23 7.61 -4.23 -7.37
C ASP A 23 6.09 -4.17 -7.18
N PHE A 24 5.51 -5.29 -6.83
CA PHE A 24 4.10 -5.40 -6.45
C PHE A 24 3.89 -5.27 -4.92
N ARG A 25 4.91 -4.88 -4.17
CA ARG A 25 4.82 -4.67 -2.72
C ARG A 25 3.79 -3.61 -2.37
N TYR A 26 3.64 -2.63 -3.23
CA TYR A 26 2.68 -1.55 -3.10
C TYR A 26 1.68 -1.59 -4.25
N PRO A 27 0.42 -1.14 -4.04
CA PRO A 27 -0.54 -1.08 -5.13
C PRO A 27 -0.11 -0.04 -6.17
N PRO A 28 -0.52 -0.19 -7.45
CA PRO A 28 -0.22 0.79 -8.47
C PRO A 28 -0.90 2.12 -8.13
N LYS A 29 -0.18 3.22 -8.32
CA LYS A 29 -0.78 4.54 -8.14
C LYS A 29 -1.68 4.86 -9.35
N PRO A 30 -2.83 5.51 -9.13
CA PRO A 30 -3.66 5.99 -10.23
C PRO A 30 -2.85 6.89 -11.17
N ASN A 31 -3.10 6.83 -12.48
CA ASN A 31 -2.43 7.70 -13.45
C ASN A 31 -2.60 9.19 -13.10
N SER A 32 -3.78 9.58 -12.65
CA SER A 32 -4.08 10.94 -12.18
C SER A 32 -3.19 11.41 -11.04
N TYR A 33 -2.57 10.51 -10.29
CA TYR A 33 -1.62 10.86 -9.23
C TYR A 33 -0.39 11.61 -9.76
N TYR A 34 0.01 11.32 -11.00
CA TYR A 34 1.18 11.92 -11.63
C TYR A 34 0.88 13.24 -12.35
N ASP A 35 -0.40 13.57 -12.50
CA ASP A 35 -0.80 14.82 -13.13
C ASP A 35 -0.36 16.03 -12.30
N VAL A 36 -0.04 17.12 -12.99
CA VAL A 36 0.24 18.38 -12.34
C VAL A 36 -1.08 18.95 -11.81
N LYS A 37 -1.13 19.18 -10.50
CA LYS A 37 -2.31 19.74 -9.83
C LYS A 37 -2.01 21.08 -9.22
N GLU A 38 -2.94 21.99 -9.33
CA GLU A 38 -2.90 23.27 -8.64
C GLU A 38 -3.11 23.12 -7.13
N LYS A 39 -2.70 24.10 -6.36
CA LYS A 39 -2.98 24.13 -4.94
C LYS A 39 -4.49 24.20 -4.67
N GLY A 40 -4.91 23.54 -3.59
CA GLY A 40 -6.33 23.40 -3.26
C GLY A 40 -7.02 22.20 -3.94
N MET A 41 -6.28 21.41 -4.75
CA MET A 41 -6.75 20.13 -5.28
C MET A 41 -5.99 18.99 -4.62
N CYS A 42 -6.71 17.99 -4.16
CA CYS A 42 -6.10 16.82 -3.52
C CYS A 42 -5.40 15.92 -4.54
N ARG A 43 -4.16 15.58 -4.27
CA ARG A 43 -3.37 14.69 -5.14
C ARG A 43 -3.88 13.25 -5.19
N TRP A 44 -4.67 12.86 -4.21
CA TRP A 44 -5.15 11.47 -4.09
C TRP A 44 -6.55 11.29 -4.66
N CYS A 45 -7.53 12.05 -4.16
CA CYS A 45 -8.93 11.92 -4.60
C CYS A 45 -9.34 12.86 -5.71
N ASP A 46 -8.48 13.82 -6.09
CA ASP A 46 -8.71 14.80 -7.14
C ASP A 46 -9.84 15.81 -6.88
N ASN A 47 -10.27 15.88 -5.63
CA ASN A 47 -11.31 16.83 -5.19
C ASN A 47 -10.72 18.11 -4.60
N VAL A 48 -11.53 19.17 -4.59
CA VAL A 48 -11.18 20.43 -3.96
C VAL A 48 -10.97 20.26 -2.46
N ILE A 49 -9.97 20.95 -1.93
CA ILE A 49 -9.68 21.01 -0.50
C ILE A 49 -10.16 22.37 0.01
N ASN A 50 -11.17 22.37 0.86
CA ASN A 50 -11.70 23.58 1.47
C ASN A 50 -11.10 23.80 2.87
N ASP A 51 -10.97 25.07 3.25
CA ASP A 51 -10.67 25.45 4.63
C ASP A 51 -11.92 25.35 5.52
N ASP A 52 -11.77 25.68 6.81
CA ASP A 52 -12.86 25.63 7.80
C ASP A 52 -14.04 26.56 7.48
N ARG A 53 -13.85 27.52 6.57
CA ARG A 53 -14.89 28.44 6.09
C ARG A 53 -15.57 27.95 4.81
N GLY A 54 -15.18 26.79 4.28
CA GLY A 54 -15.66 26.26 3.01
C GLY A 54 -15.04 26.92 1.78
N ILE A 55 -13.92 27.63 1.95
CA ILE A 55 -13.21 28.30 0.87
C ILE A 55 -12.07 27.40 0.39
N LYS A 56 -11.89 27.30 -0.93
CA LYS A 56 -10.79 26.53 -1.53
C LYS A 56 -9.44 26.95 -0.97
N SER A 57 -8.69 25.99 -0.45
CA SER A 57 -7.35 26.22 0.08
C SER A 57 -6.39 26.69 -1.03
N THR A 58 -5.57 27.67 -0.72
CA THR A 58 -4.49 28.16 -1.60
C THR A 58 -3.17 27.43 -1.39
N ARG A 59 -3.05 26.59 -0.36
CA ARG A 59 -1.79 25.96 0.07
C ARG A 59 -1.84 24.44 0.12
N ALA A 60 -2.99 23.86 0.46
CA ALA A 60 -3.13 22.43 0.65
C ALA A 60 -3.03 21.64 -0.67
N SER A 61 -2.46 20.45 -0.58
CA SER A 61 -2.37 19.49 -1.70
C SER A 61 -2.96 18.12 -1.34
N TRP A 62 -3.44 17.97 -0.12
CA TRP A 62 -3.99 16.73 0.42
C TRP A 62 -5.12 17.02 1.41
N HIS A 63 -6.18 16.20 1.37
CA HIS A 63 -7.04 16.08 2.53
C HIS A 63 -6.30 15.26 3.61
N PRO A 64 -6.50 15.53 4.89
CA PRO A 64 -5.91 14.72 5.97
C PRO A 64 -6.22 13.23 5.84
N ASP A 65 -7.46 12.86 5.58
CA ASP A 65 -7.88 11.48 5.42
C ASP A 65 -7.25 10.81 4.19
N CYS A 66 -7.13 11.53 3.07
CA CYS A 66 -6.47 11.05 1.87
C CYS A 66 -4.96 10.83 2.09
N SER A 67 -4.33 11.70 2.88
CA SER A 67 -2.93 11.55 3.26
C SER A 67 -2.73 10.30 4.13
N GLU A 68 -3.61 10.06 5.08
CA GLU A 68 -3.60 8.88 5.94
C GLU A 68 -3.79 7.60 5.11
N GLU A 69 -4.76 7.57 4.23
CA GLU A 69 -5.00 6.45 3.33
C GLU A 69 -3.77 6.16 2.45
N TYR A 70 -3.18 7.19 1.86
CA TYR A 70 -1.96 7.05 1.08
C TYR A 70 -0.82 6.43 1.89
N LEU A 71 -0.62 6.87 3.13
CA LEU A 71 0.43 6.32 4.00
C LEU A 71 0.19 4.86 4.36
N MET A 72 -1.06 4.46 4.51
CA MET A 72 -1.44 3.06 4.76
C MET A 72 -1.13 2.14 3.58
N TYR A 73 -1.09 2.65 2.35
CA TYR A 73 -0.70 1.87 1.17
C TYR A 73 0.79 1.90 0.87
N TYR A 74 1.47 3.02 1.13
CA TYR A 74 2.81 3.27 0.57
C TYR A 74 3.91 3.53 1.58
N ASN A 75 3.61 3.63 2.86
CA ASN A 75 4.61 3.90 3.89
C ASN A 75 4.71 2.74 4.89
N SER A 76 5.76 1.92 4.76
CA SER A 76 5.96 0.74 5.59
C SER A 76 6.08 1.05 7.10
N ARG A 77 6.68 2.18 7.48
CA ARG A 77 6.78 2.60 8.88
C ARG A 77 5.43 2.98 9.47
N HIS A 78 4.63 3.69 8.67
CA HIS A 78 3.28 4.09 9.06
C HIS A 78 2.39 2.86 9.25
N ILE A 79 2.40 1.94 8.28
CA ILE A 79 1.68 0.66 8.33
C ILE A 79 2.09 -0.12 9.57
N ARG A 80 3.40 -0.27 9.82
CA ARG A 80 3.89 -1.01 10.99
C ARG A 80 3.43 -0.39 12.32
N LYS A 81 3.47 0.93 12.43
CA LYS A 81 2.97 1.65 13.62
C LYS A 81 1.48 1.38 13.84
N TYR A 82 0.68 1.49 12.79
CA TYR A 82 -0.75 1.23 12.83
C TYR A 82 -1.06 -0.21 13.27
N ILE A 83 -0.42 -1.19 12.63
CA ILE A 83 -0.62 -2.61 12.94
C ILE A 83 -0.17 -2.93 14.38
N LYS A 84 0.95 -2.35 14.84
CA LYS A 84 1.40 -2.49 16.22
C LYS A 84 0.37 -1.97 17.22
N GLN A 85 -0.25 -0.85 16.94
CA GLN A 85 -1.31 -0.28 17.80
C GLN A 85 -2.57 -1.13 17.78
N ARG A 86 -2.93 -1.70 16.62
CA ARG A 86 -4.10 -2.57 16.47
C ARG A 86 -3.93 -3.92 17.18
N ASP A 87 -2.77 -4.57 16.98
CA ASP A 87 -2.53 -5.97 17.32
C ASP A 87 -1.62 -6.16 18.55
N TYR A 88 -1.09 -5.09 19.13
CA TYR A 88 -0.19 -5.12 20.30
C TYR A 88 1.04 -6.01 20.14
N ALA A 89 1.53 -6.20 18.91
CA ALA A 89 2.59 -7.11 18.56
C ALA A 89 2.32 -8.59 18.94
N GLU A 90 1.07 -8.97 19.11
CA GLU A 90 0.63 -10.34 19.35
C GLU A 90 0.41 -11.07 18.02
N CYS A 91 0.96 -12.27 17.92
CA CYS A 91 0.83 -13.10 16.73
C CYS A 91 -0.63 -13.52 16.51
N ASN A 92 -1.16 -13.26 15.34
CA ASN A 92 -2.54 -13.65 14.98
C ASN A 92 -2.73 -15.17 14.92
N GLU A 93 -1.66 -15.93 14.69
CA GLU A 93 -1.71 -17.39 14.56
C GLU A 93 -1.57 -18.11 15.92
N CYS A 94 -0.55 -17.77 16.71
CA CYS A 94 -0.26 -18.46 17.97
C CYS A 94 -0.51 -17.64 19.23
N GLY A 95 -0.83 -16.34 19.10
CA GLY A 95 -1.08 -15.44 20.23
C GLY A 95 0.15 -14.94 20.97
N GLU A 96 1.34 -15.41 20.63
CA GLU A 96 2.58 -14.99 21.30
C GLU A 96 2.95 -13.55 20.95
N TYR A 97 3.40 -12.82 21.97
CA TYR A 97 4.00 -11.50 21.78
C TYR A 97 5.38 -11.61 21.13
N ASP A 98 5.62 -10.88 20.07
CA ASP A 98 6.95 -10.75 19.45
C ASP A 98 7.24 -9.28 19.11
N PRO A 99 8.20 -8.62 19.83
CA PRO A 99 8.57 -7.24 19.52
C PRO A 99 9.17 -7.08 18.11
N ARG A 100 9.66 -8.18 17.53
CA ARG A 100 10.16 -8.25 16.16
C ARG A 100 9.16 -8.90 15.20
N PHE A 101 7.87 -8.72 15.49
CA PHE A 101 6.79 -9.25 14.65
C PHE A 101 6.96 -8.84 13.19
N GLN A 102 6.42 -9.67 12.32
CA GLN A 102 6.33 -9.40 10.89
C GLN A 102 4.88 -9.05 10.52
N ILE A 103 4.74 -8.10 9.62
CA ILE A 103 3.46 -7.83 8.98
C ILE A 103 3.39 -8.71 7.76
N ASP A 104 2.32 -9.47 7.66
CA ASP A 104 2.09 -10.41 6.59
C ASP A 104 0.74 -10.15 5.93
N HIS A 105 0.63 -10.49 4.64
CA HIS A 105 -0.63 -10.45 3.93
C HIS A 105 -1.35 -11.78 4.08
N ILE A 106 -2.56 -11.76 4.61
CA ILE A 106 -3.39 -12.97 4.81
C ILE A 106 -3.59 -13.67 3.46
N ARG A 107 -4.08 -12.92 2.46
CA ARG A 107 -4.05 -13.32 1.05
C ARG A 107 -2.73 -12.81 0.46
N PRO A 108 -1.84 -13.70 0.00
CA PRO A 108 -0.50 -13.28 -0.39
C PRO A 108 -0.50 -12.44 -1.68
N LEU A 109 0.33 -11.41 -1.70
CA LEU A 109 0.41 -10.47 -2.83
C LEU A 109 0.82 -11.12 -4.15
N TYR A 110 1.47 -12.29 -4.14
CA TYR A 110 1.86 -12.96 -5.38
C TYR A 110 0.67 -13.31 -6.27
N GLU A 111 -0.54 -13.43 -5.71
CA GLU A 111 -1.77 -13.62 -6.49
C GLU A 111 -2.08 -12.44 -7.41
N GLN A 112 -1.52 -11.26 -7.11
CA GLN A 112 -1.67 -10.05 -7.92
C GLN A 112 -0.49 -9.80 -8.87
N LYS A 113 0.58 -10.58 -8.76
CA LYS A 113 1.87 -10.31 -9.41
C LYS A 113 1.80 -10.18 -10.93
N TYR A 114 0.95 -10.97 -11.58
CA TYR A 114 0.85 -11.02 -13.03
C TYR A 114 -0.34 -10.25 -13.61
N LYS A 115 -1.07 -9.54 -12.76
CA LYS A 115 -2.19 -8.71 -13.20
C LYS A 115 -1.71 -7.37 -13.73
N LYS A 116 -2.44 -6.82 -14.69
CA LYS A 116 -2.20 -5.45 -15.13
C LYS A 116 -2.59 -4.46 -14.03
N PRO A 117 -2.00 -3.24 -14.01
CA PRO A 117 -2.31 -2.25 -12.96
C PRO A 117 -3.79 -1.93 -12.77
N ASN A 118 -4.58 -1.93 -13.86
CA ASN A 118 -6.02 -1.69 -13.83
C ASN A 118 -6.86 -2.91 -13.43
N GLU A 119 -6.24 -4.08 -13.33
CA GLU A 119 -6.90 -5.35 -12.99
C GLU A 119 -6.59 -5.81 -11.57
N VAL A 120 -5.70 -5.11 -10.84
CA VAL A 120 -5.35 -5.50 -9.48
C VAL A 120 -6.50 -5.25 -8.51
N ASP A 121 -6.64 -6.15 -7.56
CA ASP A 121 -7.56 -6.00 -6.44
C ASP A 121 -6.88 -5.26 -5.30
N TRP A 122 -7.25 -4.00 -5.07
CA TRP A 122 -6.69 -3.15 -4.03
C TRP A 122 -6.91 -3.68 -2.61
N SER A 123 -7.92 -4.52 -2.41
CA SER A 123 -8.18 -5.11 -1.10
C SER A 123 -7.04 -5.99 -0.58
N TYR A 124 -6.14 -6.44 -1.45
CA TYR A 124 -4.93 -7.16 -1.05
C TYR A 124 -3.97 -6.30 -0.23
N TRP A 125 -4.00 -4.99 -0.41
CA TRP A 125 -3.19 -4.03 0.35
C TRP A 125 -3.96 -3.33 1.47
N ASP A 126 -5.24 -3.66 1.66
CA ASP A 126 -6.06 -3.14 2.75
C ASP A 126 -5.53 -3.62 4.11
N GLU A 127 -5.69 -2.80 5.14
CA GLU A 127 -5.33 -3.16 6.52
C GLU A 127 -5.98 -4.46 7.01
N LYS A 128 -7.19 -4.77 6.52
CA LYS A 128 -7.91 -6.00 6.83
C LYS A 128 -7.23 -7.25 6.28
N ASN A 129 -6.40 -7.10 5.25
CA ASN A 129 -5.59 -8.19 4.71
C ASN A 129 -4.20 -8.25 5.35
N LEU A 130 -3.90 -7.39 6.31
CA LEU A 130 -2.65 -7.39 7.06
C LEU A 130 -2.82 -8.05 8.41
N GLN A 131 -1.87 -8.87 8.77
CA GLN A 131 -1.83 -9.55 10.06
C GLN A 131 -0.45 -9.45 10.70
N THR A 132 -0.42 -9.52 12.03
CA THR A 132 0.80 -9.67 12.81
C THR A 132 1.14 -11.14 12.96
N LEU A 133 2.35 -11.52 12.62
CA LEU A 133 2.89 -12.83 12.86
C LEU A 133 4.23 -12.75 13.64
N CYS A 134 4.42 -13.65 14.60
CA CYS A 134 5.73 -13.86 15.17
C CYS A 134 6.67 -14.47 14.10
N ARG A 135 7.97 -14.37 14.31
CA ARG A 135 8.96 -14.85 13.35
C ARG A 135 8.80 -16.34 12.97
N PRO A 136 8.56 -17.27 13.92
CA PRO A 136 8.34 -18.67 13.58
C PRO A 136 7.08 -18.89 12.70
N CYS A 137 5.96 -18.28 13.07
CA CYS A 137 4.70 -18.40 12.30
C CYS A 137 4.82 -17.78 10.91
N HIS A 138 5.47 -16.62 10.81
CA HIS A 138 5.75 -15.99 9.52
C HIS A 138 6.61 -16.87 8.61
N LYS A 139 7.66 -17.47 9.17
CA LYS A 139 8.53 -18.42 8.43
C LYS A 139 7.76 -19.63 7.92
N LYS A 140 6.87 -20.18 8.75
CA LYS A 140 6.00 -21.31 8.37
C LYS A 140 5.08 -20.91 7.21
N LYS A 141 4.35 -19.79 7.36
CA LYS A 141 3.46 -19.28 6.32
C LYS A 141 4.19 -18.99 5.02
N THR A 142 5.37 -18.38 5.08
CA THR A 142 6.19 -18.11 3.88
C THR A 142 6.52 -19.40 3.12
N LYS A 143 6.85 -20.47 3.81
CA LYS A 143 7.09 -21.78 3.16
C LYS A 143 5.86 -22.32 2.46
N GLU A 144 4.70 -22.19 3.10
CA GLU A 144 3.43 -22.63 2.52
C GLU A 144 3.06 -21.79 1.28
N ASP A 145 3.21 -20.48 1.39
CA ASP A 145 2.95 -19.55 0.28
C ASP A 145 3.89 -19.80 -0.91
N MET A 146 5.16 -20.10 -0.65
CA MET A 146 6.12 -20.42 -1.70
C MET A 146 5.79 -21.72 -2.44
N LYS A 147 5.24 -22.73 -1.75
CA LYS A 147 4.75 -23.96 -2.40
C LYS A 147 3.59 -23.67 -3.34
N LYS A 148 2.63 -22.85 -2.88
CA LYS A 148 1.48 -22.42 -3.70
C LYS A 148 1.92 -21.60 -4.91
N LEU A 149 2.87 -20.70 -4.74
CA LEU A 149 3.44 -19.90 -5.83
C LEU A 149 4.09 -20.77 -6.90
N LYS A 150 4.79 -21.82 -6.50
CA LYS A 150 5.39 -22.79 -7.44
C LYS A 150 4.32 -23.46 -8.29
N ILE A 151 3.23 -23.92 -7.68
CA ILE A 151 2.11 -24.52 -8.40
C ILE A 151 1.50 -23.55 -9.41
N ILE A 152 1.32 -22.29 -9.03
CA ILE A 152 0.78 -21.26 -9.92
C ILE A 152 1.72 -21.03 -11.11
N LYS A 153 3.03 -20.96 -10.88
CA LYS A 153 4.02 -20.79 -11.96
C LYS A 153 4.04 -21.98 -12.92
N ASP A 154 3.94 -23.19 -12.39
CA ASP A 154 4.00 -24.41 -13.20
C ASP A 154 2.72 -24.60 -14.05
N ASN A 155 1.61 -23.94 -13.65
CA ASN A 155 0.31 -23.99 -14.34
C ASN A 155 0.04 -22.74 -15.23
N ALA A 156 0.95 -21.79 -15.27
CA ALA A 156 0.79 -20.55 -16.03
C ALA A 156 1.25 -20.67 -17.50
#